data_961f952d4e98ab417832fc4781d66ad1
#
_entry.id   961f952d4e98ab417832fc4781d66ad1
#
_cell.length_a   1.000
_cell.length_b   1.000
_cell.length_c   1.000
_cell.angle_alpha   90.00
_cell.angle_beta   90.00
_cell.angle_gamma   90.00
#
_symmetry.space_group_name_H-M   'P 1'
#
loop_
_entity.id
_entity.type
_entity.pdbx_description
1 polymer ?
#
loop_
_entity_poly.entity_id
_entity_poly.type
_entity_poly.pdbx_seq_one_letter_code
_entity_poly.pdbx_strand_id
1 'polypeptide(L)'
;ICRMGMFDLLNRDAAACIYTGMMTDTGSFTYNSNKPEIYTIVSELIKKGIDKDLIYRKVNQVYSECRLRMMGYVLYEKMRVYPEQQAALITLSKEELDRFQYQTGDTEGFVNLPLSIENVSFSVFIHKGIASLRGRFSLQSVCFYLFQRRWT
;
A
#
# COMPACT_ATOMS: atom_id res chain seq x y z
N ILE A 1 25.72 -3.43 2.91
CA ILE A 1 26.42 -3.69 1.62
C ILE A 1 27.41 -2.56 1.34
N CYS A 2 26.99 -1.29 1.25
CA CYS A 2 27.93 -0.18 1.00
C CYS A 2 29.05 -0.08 2.06
N ARG A 3 28.69 -0.18 3.35
CA ARG A 3 29.67 -0.17 4.47
C ARG A 3 30.61 -1.38 4.48
N MET A 4 30.25 -2.45 3.79
CA MET A 4 31.07 -3.67 3.67
C MET A 4 31.98 -3.65 2.42
N GLY A 5 31.98 -2.58 1.63
CA GLY A 5 32.75 -2.50 0.39
C GLY A 5 32.30 -3.47 -0.72
N MET A 6 31.10 -4.04 -0.58
CA MET A 6 30.60 -5.09 -1.50
C MET A 6 29.63 -4.55 -2.55
N PHE A 7 29.55 -3.22 -2.70
CA PHE A 7 28.60 -2.61 -3.64
C PHE A 7 28.92 -2.95 -5.10
N ASP A 8 30.19 -3.10 -5.42
CA ASP A 8 30.63 -3.42 -6.78
C ASP A 8 30.21 -4.82 -7.24
N LEU A 9 30.02 -5.74 -6.29
CA LEU A 9 29.53 -7.09 -6.54
C LEU A 9 28.01 -7.14 -6.83
N LEU A 10 27.31 -6.03 -6.62
CA LEU A 10 25.88 -5.96 -6.83
C LEU A 10 25.56 -5.94 -8.33
N ASN A 11 24.86 -6.97 -8.82
CA ASN A 11 24.37 -7.00 -10.19
C ASN A 11 23.08 -6.17 -10.33
N ARG A 12 22.62 -5.97 -11.57
CA ARG A 12 21.43 -5.18 -11.89
C ARG A 12 20.16 -5.71 -11.20
N ASP A 13 19.96 -7.02 -11.16
CA ASP A 13 18.74 -7.61 -10.61
C ASP A 13 18.67 -7.45 -9.10
N ALA A 14 19.79 -7.65 -8.42
CA ALA A 14 19.88 -7.39 -6.97
C ALA A 14 19.70 -5.90 -6.66
N ALA A 15 20.23 -5.00 -7.50
CA ALA A 15 20.01 -3.56 -7.37
C ALA A 15 18.52 -3.21 -7.55
N ALA A 16 17.83 -3.84 -8.51
CA ALA A 16 16.38 -3.66 -8.71
C ALA A 16 15.57 -4.15 -7.51
N CYS A 17 15.92 -5.29 -6.91
CA CYS A 17 15.26 -5.79 -5.70
C CYS A 17 15.43 -4.83 -4.51
N ILE A 18 16.65 -4.33 -4.28
CA ILE A 18 16.93 -3.38 -3.20
C ILE A 18 16.15 -2.08 -3.42
N TYR A 19 16.18 -1.54 -4.64
CA TYR A 19 15.43 -0.34 -4.98
C TYR A 19 13.92 -0.53 -4.76
N THR A 20 13.36 -1.66 -5.21
CA THR A 20 11.94 -1.99 -5.02
C THR A 20 11.58 -2.02 -3.54
N GLY A 21 12.37 -2.69 -2.69
CA GLY A 21 12.16 -2.71 -1.25
C GLY A 21 12.19 -1.30 -0.64
N MET A 22 13.20 -0.51 -0.97
CA MET A 22 13.29 0.89 -0.50
C MET A 22 12.07 1.71 -0.93
N MET A 23 11.64 1.57 -2.18
CA MET A 23 10.49 2.28 -2.73
C MET A 23 9.19 1.87 -2.03
N THR A 24 8.95 0.58 -1.83
CA THR A 24 7.71 0.09 -1.19
C THR A 24 7.64 0.45 0.28
N ASP A 25 8.72 0.28 1.04
CA ASP A 25 8.78 0.58 2.47
C ASP A 25 8.62 2.08 2.79
N THR A 26 9.02 2.93 1.86
CA THR A 26 8.95 4.39 2.03
C THR A 26 7.75 5.01 1.33
N GLY A 27 6.82 4.21 0.81
CA GLY A 27 5.68 4.71 0.03
C GLY A 27 6.14 5.59 -1.13
N SER A 28 7.02 5.07 -1.97
CA SER A 28 7.64 5.81 -3.08
C SER A 28 8.44 7.03 -2.63
N PHE A 29 9.19 6.87 -1.54
CA PHE A 29 10.02 7.93 -0.92
C PHE A 29 9.22 9.10 -0.33
N THR A 30 7.96 8.85 0.06
CA THR A 30 7.10 9.85 0.71
C THR A 30 7.26 9.82 2.23
N TYR A 31 7.60 8.67 2.81
CA TYR A 31 7.72 8.48 4.26
C TYR A 31 9.14 8.08 4.66
N ASN A 32 9.60 8.57 5.80
CA ASN A 32 10.91 8.22 6.40
C ASN A 32 12.11 8.33 5.45
N SER A 33 12.04 9.21 4.45
CA SER A 33 13.04 9.33 3.38
C SER A 33 13.79 10.66 3.38
N ASN A 34 13.72 11.44 4.46
CA ASN A 34 14.37 12.75 4.56
C ASN A 34 15.90 12.71 4.74
N LYS A 35 16.51 11.52 4.83
CA LYS A 35 17.95 11.37 5.00
C LYS A 35 18.65 11.41 3.63
N PRO A 36 19.64 12.31 3.42
CA PRO A 36 20.35 12.42 2.14
C PRO A 36 21.02 11.12 1.66
N GLU A 37 21.44 10.28 2.63
CA GLU A 37 22.07 8.98 2.33
C GLU A 37 21.15 8.05 1.54
N ILE A 38 19.85 8.14 1.72
CA ILE A 38 18.86 7.35 0.97
C ILE A 38 18.98 7.66 -0.52
N TYR A 39 19.03 8.95 -0.87
CA TYR A 39 19.12 9.39 -2.27
C TYR A 39 20.48 9.11 -2.88
N THR A 40 21.54 9.16 -2.07
CA THR A 40 22.87 8.69 -2.50
C THR A 40 22.83 7.20 -2.86
N ILE A 41 22.24 6.36 -2.01
CA ILE A 41 22.06 4.92 -2.28
C ILE A 41 21.23 4.72 -3.55
N VAL A 42 20.10 5.43 -3.71
CA VAL A 42 19.26 5.34 -4.90
C VAL A 42 20.04 5.72 -6.16
N SER A 43 20.85 6.79 -6.11
CA SER A 43 21.72 7.19 -7.23
C SER A 43 22.69 6.08 -7.62
N GLU A 44 23.34 5.43 -6.64
CA GLU A 44 24.26 4.32 -6.89
C GLU A 44 23.54 3.09 -7.49
N LEU A 45 22.31 2.80 -7.02
CA LEU A 45 21.50 1.71 -7.59
C LEU A 45 21.12 1.99 -9.06
N ILE A 46 20.79 3.25 -9.40
CA ILE A 46 20.50 3.66 -10.77
C ILE A 46 21.72 3.47 -11.67
N LYS A 47 22.94 3.77 -11.19
CA LYS A 47 24.18 3.53 -11.94
C LYS A 47 24.41 2.05 -12.29
N LYS A 48 23.79 1.11 -11.57
CA LYS A 48 23.79 -0.33 -11.91
C LYS A 48 22.85 -0.66 -13.08
N GLY A 49 22.20 0.33 -13.69
CA GLY A 49 21.41 0.19 -14.92
C GLY A 49 19.96 -0.27 -14.65
N ILE A 50 19.44 -0.07 -13.45
CA ILE A 50 18.00 -0.33 -13.17
C ILE A 50 17.12 0.73 -13.87
N ASP A 51 15.95 0.30 -14.32
CA ASP A 51 14.89 1.21 -14.80
C ASP A 51 13.90 1.45 -13.66
N LYS A 52 14.11 2.52 -12.90
CA LYS A 52 13.27 2.88 -11.76
C LYS A 52 11.82 3.17 -12.14
N ASP A 53 11.60 3.73 -13.35
CA ASP A 53 10.26 4.08 -13.81
C ASP A 53 9.46 2.85 -14.21
N LEU A 54 10.13 1.86 -14.83
CA LEU A 54 9.54 0.56 -15.10
C LEU A 54 9.19 -0.18 -13.80
N ILE A 55 10.08 -0.14 -12.79
CA ILE A 55 9.83 -0.74 -11.49
C ILE A 55 8.61 -0.07 -10.85
N TYR A 56 8.55 1.27 -10.82
CA TYR A 56 7.43 2.01 -10.27
C TYR A 56 6.10 1.62 -10.95
N ARG A 57 6.08 1.59 -12.29
CA ARG A 57 4.88 1.20 -13.05
C ARG A 57 4.44 -0.22 -12.71
N LYS A 58 5.37 -1.17 -12.67
CA LYS A 58 5.07 -2.58 -12.36
C LYS A 58 4.54 -2.79 -10.94
N VAL A 59 4.92 -1.96 -9.99
CA VAL A 59 4.48 -2.06 -8.59
C VAL A 59 3.21 -1.26 -8.34
N ASN A 60 3.10 -0.04 -8.87
CA ASN A 60 2.06 0.90 -8.48
C ASN A 60 0.96 1.13 -9.54
N GLN A 61 1.15 0.65 -10.79
CA GLN A 61 0.23 0.94 -11.90
C GLN A 61 -0.36 -0.34 -12.53
N VAL A 62 -0.54 -1.39 -11.77
CA VAL A 62 -1.08 -2.69 -12.23
C VAL A 62 -2.45 -2.94 -11.61
N TYR A 63 -3.32 -1.92 -11.61
CA TYR A 63 -4.65 -2.07 -11.05
C TYR A 63 -5.63 -2.59 -12.10
N SER A 64 -6.46 -3.56 -11.69
CA SER A 64 -7.58 -4.01 -12.51
C SER A 64 -8.66 -2.91 -12.62
N GLU A 65 -9.44 -2.95 -13.69
CA GLU A 65 -10.63 -2.06 -13.83
C GLU A 65 -11.57 -2.25 -12.64
N CYS A 66 -11.80 -3.50 -12.22
CA CYS A 66 -12.66 -3.83 -11.09
C CYS A 66 -12.17 -3.16 -9.79
N ARG A 67 -10.86 -3.19 -9.53
CA ARG A 67 -10.27 -2.50 -8.39
C ARG A 67 -10.50 -0.98 -8.43
N LEU A 68 -10.30 -0.35 -9.59
CA LEU A 68 -10.50 1.10 -9.74
C LEU A 68 -11.97 1.49 -9.58
N ARG A 69 -12.90 0.69 -10.13
CA ARG A 69 -14.34 0.90 -9.94
C ARG A 69 -14.74 0.71 -8.48
N MET A 70 -14.23 -0.31 -7.81
CA MET A 70 -14.45 -0.55 -6.39
C MET A 70 -13.90 0.61 -5.54
N MET A 71 -12.71 1.11 -5.86
CA MET A 71 -12.14 2.28 -5.18
C MET A 71 -13.03 3.52 -5.32
N GLY A 72 -13.55 3.80 -6.52
CA GLY A 72 -14.50 4.89 -6.74
C GLY A 72 -15.77 4.72 -5.91
N TYR A 73 -16.34 3.52 -5.86
CA TYR A 73 -17.51 3.20 -5.04
C TYR A 73 -17.22 3.40 -3.54
N VAL A 74 -16.08 2.91 -3.08
CA VAL A 74 -15.64 3.06 -1.68
C VAL A 74 -15.54 4.52 -1.28
N LEU A 75 -14.90 5.34 -2.10
CA LEU A 75 -14.71 6.76 -1.79
C LEU A 75 -16.03 7.54 -1.79
N TYR A 76 -16.91 7.25 -2.73
CA TYR A 76 -18.17 8.00 -2.88
C TYR A 76 -19.26 7.51 -1.94
N GLU A 77 -19.49 6.19 -1.85
CA GLU A 77 -20.65 5.64 -1.17
C GLU A 77 -20.35 5.14 0.25
N LYS A 78 -19.14 4.63 0.48
CA LYS A 78 -18.84 3.85 1.69
C LYS A 78 -18.00 4.59 2.73
N MET A 79 -17.24 5.58 2.31
CA MET A 79 -16.41 6.36 3.21
C MET A 79 -17.27 7.26 4.09
N ARG A 80 -17.14 7.12 5.39
CA ARG A 80 -17.76 7.98 6.41
C ARG A 80 -16.65 8.72 7.15
N VAL A 81 -16.74 10.05 7.15
CA VAL A 81 -15.80 10.91 7.89
C VAL A 81 -16.47 11.41 9.16
N TYR A 82 -15.76 11.35 10.26
CA TYR A 82 -16.15 11.80 11.58
C TYR A 82 -15.22 12.94 12.02
N PRO A 83 -15.55 14.20 11.70
CA PRO A 83 -14.63 15.33 11.90
C PRO A 83 -14.25 15.55 13.37
N GLU A 84 -15.21 15.38 14.28
CA GLU A 84 -14.97 15.57 15.72
C GLU A 84 -13.97 14.56 16.28
N GLN A 85 -13.95 13.34 15.74
CA GLN A 85 -13.04 12.25 16.13
C GLN A 85 -11.77 12.22 15.27
N GLN A 86 -11.66 13.12 14.29
CA GLN A 86 -10.58 13.13 13.29
C GLN A 86 -10.38 11.75 12.63
N ALA A 87 -11.48 11.04 12.40
CA ALA A 87 -11.48 9.65 11.97
C ALA A 87 -12.28 9.44 10.68
N ALA A 88 -11.95 8.38 9.97
CA ALA A 88 -12.75 7.88 8.86
C ALA A 88 -12.96 6.36 8.96
N LEU A 89 -14.12 5.91 8.51
CA LEU A 89 -14.51 4.51 8.46
C LEU A 89 -14.95 4.13 7.06
N ILE A 90 -14.45 3.01 6.58
CA ILE A 90 -14.89 2.37 5.34
C ILE A 90 -15.35 0.96 5.69
N THR A 91 -16.53 0.57 5.20
CA THR A 91 -17.04 -0.79 5.39
C THR A 91 -17.50 -1.37 4.06
N LEU A 92 -17.11 -2.62 3.76
CA LEU A 92 -17.57 -3.37 2.60
C LEU A 92 -18.19 -4.70 3.03
N SER A 93 -19.37 -5.00 2.51
CA SER A 93 -20.01 -6.29 2.67
C SER A 93 -19.44 -7.30 1.67
N LYS A 94 -19.78 -8.58 1.88
CA LYS A 94 -19.40 -9.65 0.94
C LYS A 94 -20.05 -9.43 -0.42
N GLU A 95 -21.33 -9.06 -0.45
CA GLU A 95 -22.11 -8.83 -1.67
C GLU A 95 -21.50 -7.68 -2.50
N GLU A 96 -20.98 -6.65 -1.82
CA GLU A 96 -20.29 -5.54 -2.48
C GLU A 96 -18.95 -5.97 -3.07
N LEU A 97 -18.19 -6.79 -2.34
CA LEU A 97 -16.95 -7.38 -2.87
C LEU A 97 -17.22 -8.27 -4.09
N ASP A 98 -18.24 -9.13 -4.02
CA ASP A 98 -18.64 -10.02 -5.12
C ASP A 98 -19.10 -9.22 -6.35
N ARG A 99 -19.82 -8.10 -6.15
CA ARG A 99 -20.23 -7.18 -7.23
C ARG A 99 -19.05 -6.65 -8.03
N PHE A 100 -17.94 -6.37 -7.39
CA PHE A 100 -16.72 -5.87 -8.02
C PHE A 100 -15.74 -6.98 -8.40
N GLN A 101 -16.15 -8.26 -8.34
CA GLN A 101 -15.29 -9.40 -8.66
C GLN A 101 -13.96 -9.34 -7.88
N TYR A 102 -14.06 -8.99 -6.60
CA TYR A 102 -12.92 -8.80 -5.71
C TYR A 102 -11.94 -9.98 -5.77
N GLN A 103 -10.66 -9.66 -5.90
CA GLN A 103 -9.56 -10.60 -5.73
C GLN A 103 -8.70 -10.19 -4.53
N THR A 104 -8.02 -11.18 -3.95
CA THR A 104 -7.11 -10.93 -2.82
C THR A 104 -6.07 -9.88 -3.20
N GLY A 105 -5.99 -8.80 -2.41
CA GLY A 105 -5.11 -7.67 -2.66
C GLY A 105 -5.81 -6.43 -3.24
N ASP A 106 -7.01 -6.55 -3.82
CA ASP A 106 -7.71 -5.43 -4.45
C ASP A 106 -8.09 -4.29 -3.48
N THR A 107 -8.22 -4.59 -2.19
CA THR A 107 -8.52 -3.59 -1.15
C THR A 107 -7.26 -3.05 -0.46
N GLU A 108 -6.10 -3.51 -0.87
CA GLU A 108 -4.84 -3.06 -0.27
C GLU A 108 -4.62 -1.55 -0.50
N GLY A 109 -4.31 -0.85 0.58
CA GLY A 109 -4.13 0.61 0.56
C GLY A 109 -5.42 1.42 0.68
N PHE A 110 -6.63 0.84 0.60
CA PHE A 110 -7.88 1.60 0.73
C PHE A 110 -8.00 2.30 2.09
N VAL A 111 -7.47 1.70 3.15
CA VAL A 111 -7.43 2.31 4.49
C VAL A 111 -6.65 3.61 4.52
N ASN A 112 -5.71 3.82 3.59
CA ASN A 112 -4.87 5.02 3.56
C ASN A 112 -5.54 6.19 2.83
N LEU A 113 -6.54 5.93 2.00
CA LEU A 113 -7.18 6.96 1.18
C LEU A 113 -7.79 8.10 2.03
N PRO A 114 -8.54 7.83 3.11
CA PRO A 114 -9.12 8.90 3.94
C PRO A 114 -8.08 9.76 4.66
N LEU A 115 -6.86 9.25 4.87
CA LEU A 115 -5.78 10.01 5.53
C LEU A 115 -5.24 11.16 4.68
N SER A 116 -5.62 11.25 3.41
CA SER A 116 -5.34 12.40 2.56
C SER A 116 -6.27 13.59 2.84
N ILE A 117 -7.37 13.37 3.55
CA ILE A 117 -8.28 14.44 3.99
C ILE A 117 -7.59 15.21 5.12
N GLU A 118 -7.64 16.55 5.04
CA GLU A 118 -7.19 17.42 6.11
C GLU A 118 -7.84 17.04 7.43
N ASN A 119 -7.46 17.08 8.51
CA ASN A 119 -8.10 16.75 9.80
C ASN A 119 -8.55 15.28 9.98
N VAL A 120 -8.16 14.35 9.12
CA VAL A 120 -8.30 12.91 9.36
C VAL A 120 -6.96 12.33 9.77
N SER A 121 -6.87 11.94 11.04
CA SER A 121 -5.65 11.36 11.64
C SER A 121 -5.72 9.83 11.77
N PHE A 122 -6.94 9.28 11.67
CA PHE A 122 -7.20 7.88 11.93
C PHE A 122 -8.15 7.30 10.88
N SER A 123 -7.84 6.14 10.33
CA SER A 123 -8.68 5.46 9.35
C SER A 123 -8.86 3.99 9.68
N VAL A 124 -10.08 3.51 9.53
CA VAL A 124 -10.46 2.11 9.74
C VAL A 124 -11.09 1.58 8.46
N PHE A 125 -10.64 0.42 8.03
CA PHE A 125 -11.24 -0.31 6.92
C PHE A 125 -11.67 -1.69 7.38
N ILE A 126 -12.95 -2.02 7.18
CA ILE A 126 -13.55 -3.29 7.59
C ILE A 126 -14.19 -3.94 6.37
N HIS A 127 -13.84 -5.17 6.08
CA HIS A 127 -14.53 -5.95 5.06
C HIS A 127 -14.64 -7.43 5.46
N LYS A 128 -15.66 -8.10 4.94
CA LYS A 128 -15.81 -9.56 5.06
C LYS A 128 -14.93 -10.21 3.99
N GLY A 129 -13.76 -10.69 4.37
CA GLY A 129 -12.89 -11.46 3.50
C GLY A 129 -13.48 -12.84 3.18
N ILE A 130 -13.19 -13.36 1.99
CA ILE A 130 -13.39 -14.78 1.69
C ILE A 130 -12.26 -15.52 2.39
N ALA A 131 -12.55 -16.09 3.58
CA ALA A 131 -11.61 -17.01 4.19
C ALA A 131 -11.60 -18.31 3.37
N SER A 132 -10.53 -18.52 2.64
CA SER A 132 -10.20 -19.87 2.17
C SER A 132 -9.75 -20.68 3.39
N LEU A 133 -10.71 -21.29 4.08
CA LEU A 133 -10.42 -22.18 5.20
C LEU A 133 -10.25 -23.62 4.70
N ARG A 134 -9.01 -24.06 4.57
CA ARG A 134 -8.69 -25.43 4.93
C ARG A 134 -8.57 -25.50 6.45
N GLY A 135 -9.63 -25.97 7.11
CA GLY A 135 -9.60 -26.32 8.54
C GLY A 135 -10.65 -25.59 9.39
N ARG A 136 -11.61 -26.38 9.88
CA ARG A 136 -12.58 -26.13 10.95
C ARG A 136 -12.28 -24.88 11.80
N PHE A 137 -12.99 -23.78 11.56
CA PHE A 137 -13.59 -22.91 12.56
C PHE A 137 -14.42 -21.86 11.82
N SER A 138 -15.73 -21.88 12.07
CA SER A 138 -16.69 -20.89 11.63
C SER A 138 -16.54 -19.61 12.45
N LEU A 139 -15.62 -18.75 12.03
CA LEU A 139 -15.64 -17.34 12.40
C LEU A 139 -15.62 -16.56 11.08
N GLN A 140 -16.65 -15.77 10.86
CA GLN A 140 -16.72 -14.82 9.75
C GLN A 140 -15.44 -13.99 9.81
N SER A 141 -14.53 -14.21 8.84
CA SER A 141 -13.26 -13.51 8.81
C SER A 141 -13.54 -12.06 8.46
N VAL A 142 -13.51 -11.21 9.46
CA VAL A 142 -13.54 -9.77 9.31
C VAL A 142 -12.09 -9.29 9.31
N CYS A 143 -11.61 -8.77 8.18
CA CYS A 143 -10.30 -8.15 8.12
C CYS A 143 -10.41 -6.70 8.60
N PHE A 144 -9.65 -6.38 9.63
CA PHE A 144 -9.53 -5.03 10.16
C PHE A 144 -8.19 -4.46 9.73
N TYR A 145 -8.21 -3.32 9.07
CA TYR A 145 -7.03 -2.53 8.81
C TYR A 145 -7.14 -1.22 9.58
N LEU A 146 -6.17 -0.98 10.43
CA LEU A 146 -6.10 0.20 11.27
C LEU A 146 -4.85 0.97 10.89
N PHE A 147 -5.00 2.23 10.52
CA PHE A 147 -3.86 3.08 10.22
C PHE A 147 -4.00 4.44 10.90
N GLN A 148 -2.92 4.88 11.53
CA GLN A 148 -2.85 6.16 12.20
C GLN A 148 -1.76 7.01 11.55
N ARG A 149 -2.09 8.23 11.18
CA ARG A 149 -1.12 9.22 10.73
C ARG A 149 -0.34 9.74 11.94
N ARG A 150 0.93 9.41 12.02
CA ARG A 150 1.82 10.06 13.00
C ARG A 150 2.36 11.34 12.38
N TRP A 151 1.94 12.47 12.92
CA TRP A 151 2.66 13.72 12.78
C TRP A 151 3.65 13.82 13.94
N THR A 152 4.92 13.80 13.66
CA THR A 152 5.99 14.25 14.56
C THR A 152 6.67 15.43 13.91
#